data_3220ab08422cb6f6fd26d2a8beb1a930
#
_entry.id   3220ab08422cb6f6fd26d2a8beb1a930
#
_cell.length_a   1.000
_cell.length_b   1.000
_cell.length_c   1.000
_cell.angle_alpha   90.00
_cell.angle_beta   90.00
_cell.angle_gamma   90.00
#
_symmetry.space_group_name_H-M   'P 1'
#
loop_
_entity.id
_entity.type
_entity.pdbx_description
1 polymer ?
#
loop_
_entity_poly.entity_id
_entity_poly.type
_entity_poly.pdbx_seq_one_letter_code
_entity_poly.pdbx_strand_id
1 'polypeptide(L)'
;MIKLLISKINGCHYCVDIHKKELKELGVTQMKIDEVLSFRHLDLFTDQEKVTLEFAEMLNSIKDFKKFEIIDRLKSFYDEEQIIDLVFVVNQINGWNRLNIISDRL
;
A
#
# COMPACT_ATOMS: atom_id res chain seq x y z
N MET A 1 -5.52 -0.78 2.67
CA MET A 1 -5.19 0.09 1.52
C MET A 1 -3.79 -0.15 0.94
N ILE A 2 -2.79 -0.44 1.77
CA ILE A 2 -1.41 -0.73 1.30
C ILE A 2 -1.39 -1.86 0.27
N LYS A 3 -2.03 -2.97 0.58
CA LYS A 3 -2.03 -4.15 -0.30
C LYS A 3 -2.62 -3.84 -1.68
N LEU A 4 -3.70 -3.05 -1.71
CA LEU A 4 -4.32 -2.62 -2.96
C LEU A 4 -3.40 -1.71 -3.76
N LEU A 5 -2.82 -0.68 -3.10
CA LEU A 5 -1.91 0.26 -3.73
C LEU A 5 -0.73 -0.48 -4.39
N ILE A 6 -0.05 -1.30 -3.63
CA ILE A 6 1.14 -2.02 -4.10
C ILE A 6 0.79 -3.00 -5.21
N SER A 7 -0.33 -3.71 -5.10
CA SER A 7 -0.80 -4.63 -6.15
C SER A 7 -1.10 -3.90 -7.46
N LYS A 8 -1.69 -2.69 -7.39
CA LYS A 8 -1.91 -1.87 -8.58
C LYS A 8 -0.60 -1.40 -9.20
N ILE A 9 0.34 -0.92 -8.39
CA ILE A 9 1.65 -0.47 -8.87
C ILE A 9 2.40 -1.61 -9.55
N ASN A 10 2.37 -2.80 -8.96
CA ASN A 10 3.09 -3.97 -9.45
C ASN A 10 2.35 -4.71 -10.59
N GLY A 11 1.10 -4.37 -10.84
CA GLY A 11 0.34 -4.95 -11.95
C GLY A 11 -0.18 -6.37 -11.71
N CYS A 12 -0.41 -6.76 -10.46
CA CYS A 12 -1.03 -8.05 -10.13
C CYS A 12 -2.55 -7.94 -10.15
N HIS A 13 -3.19 -8.22 -11.28
CA HIS A 13 -4.65 -8.10 -11.45
C HIS A 13 -5.43 -8.96 -10.47
N TYR A 14 -5.02 -10.20 -10.27
CA TYR A 14 -5.62 -11.11 -9.30
C TYR A 14 -5.58 -10.55 -7.89
N CYS A 15 -4.42 -10.02 -7.48
CA CYS A 15 -4.23 -9.42 -6.16
C CYS A 15 -5.10 -8.17 -5.99
N VAL A 16 -5.18 -7.32 -7.02
CA VAL A 16 -6.02 -6.13 -7.03
C VAL A 16 -7.48 -6.51 -6.78
N ASP A 17 -8.00 -7.50 -7.49
CA ASP A 17 -9.40 -7.91 -7.36
C ASP A 17 -9.70 -8.44 -5.95
N ILE A 18 -8.83 -9.25 -5.38
CA ILE A 18 -8.97 -9.77 -4.02
C ILE A 18 -9.00 -8.64 -2.99
N HIS A 19 -8.06 -7.71 -3.08
CA HIS A 19 -7.94 -6.65 -2.08
C HIS A 19 -9.05 -5.60 -2.22
N LYS A 20 -9.55 -5.34 -3.42
CA LYS A 20 -10.76 -4.54 -3.62
C LYS A 20 -11.95 -5.15 -2.89
N LYS A 21 -12.14 -6.45 -3.04
CA LYS A 21 -13.24 -7.19 -2.42
C LYS A 21 -13.13 -7.14 -0.89
N GLU A 22 -11.95 -7.38 -0.36
CA GLU A 22 -11.70 -7.31 1.09
C GLU A 22 -12.01 -5.94 1.66
N LEU A 23 -11.57 -4.87 1.00
CA LEU A 23 -11.80 -3.50 1.44
C LEU A 23 -13.29 -3.14 1.41
N LYS A 24 -14.00 -3.61 0.40
CA LYS A 24 -15.46 -3.42 0.30
C LYS A 24 -16.19 -4.09 1.46
N GLU A 25 -15.79 -5.31 1.79
CA GLU A 25 -16.33 -6.06 2.94
C GLU A 25 -16.05 -5.37 4.27
N LEU A 26 -14.93 -4.65 4.37
CA LEU A 26 -14.57 -3.84 5.54
C LEU A 26 -15.26 -2.48 5.60
N GLY A 27 -16.08 -2.15 4.61
CA GLY A 27 -16.84 -0.90 4.59
C GLY A 27 -16.11 0.29 3.97
N VAL A 28 -14.98 0.07 3.30
CA VAL A 28 -14.27 1.15 2.58
C VAL A 28 -15.11 1.56 1.36
N THR A 29 -15.26 2.86 1.15
CA THR A 29 -16.06 3.38 0.05
C THR A 29 -15.47 3.02 -1.30
N GLN A 30 -16.33 2.83 -2.30
CA GLN A 30 -15.90 2.52 -3.66
C GLN A 30 -15.00 3.61 -4.24
N MET A 31 -15.31 4.87 -3.96
CA MET A 31 -14.52 6.00 -4.43
C MET A 31 -13.07 5.93 -3.92
N LYS A 32 -12.88 5.61 -2.65
CA LYS A 32 -11.56 5.44 -2.04
C LYS A 32 -10.78 4.29 -2.68
N ILE A 33 -11.46 3.18 -2.92
CA ILE A 33 -10.89 2.01 -3.58
C ILE A 33 -10.43 2.35 -5.01
N ASP A 34 -11.28 3.03 -5.77
CA ASP A 34 -11.01 3.38 -7.15
C ASP A 34 -9.87 4.40 -7.28
N GLU A 35 -9.77 5.31 -6.32
CA GLU A 35 -8.83 6.46 -6.37
C GLU A 35 -7.54 6.25 -5.57
N VAL A 36 -7.23 5.02 -5.17
CA VAL A 36 -6.05 4.76 -4.31
C VAL A 36 -4.74 5.23 -4.93
N LEU A 37 -4.58 5.16 -6.25
CA LEU A 37 -3.36 5.63 -6.92
C LEU A 37 -3.20 7.16 -6.85
N SER A 38 -4.28 7.89 -6.67
CA SER A 38 -4.32 9.35 -6.57
C SER A 38 -4.38 9.85 -5.14
N PHE A 39 -4.06 9.03 -4.17
CA PHE A 39 -4.27 9.30 -2.75
C PHE A 39 -3.69 10.63 -2.28
N ARG A 40 -2.55 11.05 -2.84
CA ARG A 40 -1.86 12.30 -2.42
C ARG A 40 -2.69 13.55 -2.63
N HIS A 41 -3.54 13.54 -3.64
CA HIS A 41 -4.23 14.72 -4.14
C HIS A 41 -5.69 14.82 -3.72
N LEU A 42 -6.19 13.84 -2.94
CA LEU A 42 -7.60 13.75 -2.60
C LEU A 42 -7.84 13.85 -1.10
N ASP A 43 -8.82 14.67 -0.72
CA ASP A 43 -9.26 14.80 0.68
C ASP A 43 -9.98 13.56 1.20
N LEU A 44 -10.27 12.61 0.33
CA LEU A 44 -10.83 11.29 0.69
C LEU A 44 -9.93 10.50 1.65
N PHE A 45 -8.63 10.79 1.62
CA PHE A 45 -7.63 10.10 2.43
C PHE A 45 -7.17 11.02 3.55
N THR A 46 -7.13 10.48 4.77
CA THR A 46 -6.62 11.21 5.94
C THR A 46 -5.10 11.41 5.85
N ASP A 47 -4.56 12.32 6.65
CA ASP A 47 -3.11 12.53 6.71
C ASP A 47 -2.37 11.26 7.11
N GLN A 48 -2.93 10.48 8.04
CA GLN A 48 -2.37 9.18 8.43
C GLN A 48 -2.35 8.21 7.25
N GLU A 49 -3.46 8.10 6.51
CA GLU A 49 -3.53 7.25 5.33
C GLU A 49 -2.54 7.68 4.26
N LYS A 50 -2.43 8.97 3.99
CA LYS A 50 -1.50 9.51 2.98
C LYS A 50 -0.05 9.18 3.30
N VAL A 51 0.39 9.40 4.54
CA VAL A 51 1.77 9.10 4.91
C VAL A 51 2.05 7.60 4.90
N THR A 52 1.08 6.79 5.30
CA THR A 52 1.19 5.33 5.28
C THR A 52 1.35 4.80 3.86
N LEU A 53 0.52 5.29 2.93
CA LEU A 53 0.57 4.89 1.53
C LEU A 53 1.84 5.40 0.83
N GLU A 54 2.28 6.59 1.16
CA GLU A 54 3.54 7.15 0.65
C GLU A 54 4.75 6.33 1.11
N PHE A 55 4.75 5.90 2.37
CA PHE A 55 5.78 5.02 2.90
C PHE A 55 5.80 3.66 2.20
N ALA A 56 4.63 3.06 1.98
CA ALA A 56 4.50 1.80 1.27
C ALA A 56 5.03 1.90 -0.17
N GLU A 57 4.69 2.98 -0.87
CA GLU A 57 5.17 3.22 -2.23
C GLU A 57 6.70 3.37 -2.26
N MET A 58 7.25 4.08 -1.30
CA MET A 58 8.71 4.25 -1.17
C MET A 58 9.41 2.90 -0.92
N LEU A 59 8.87 2.08 -0.02
CA LEU A 59 9.41 0.75 0.25
C LEU A 59 9.33 -0.18 -0.95
N ASN A 60 8.30 -0.02 -1.77
CA ASN A 60 8.11 -0.82 -2.98
C ASN A 60 9.22 -0.55 -4.01
N SER A 61 9.79 0.64 -3.99
CA SER A 61 10.92 1.03 -4.86
C SER A 61 12.15 1.33 -4.00
N ILE A 62 13.02 0.35 -3.83
CA ILE A 62 14.23 0.45 -2.98
C ILE A 62 15.14 1.62 -3.39
N LYS A 63 15.06 2.08 -4.65
CA LYS A 63 15.88 3.17 -5.17
C LYS A 63 15.66 4.50 -4.45
N ASP A 64 14.47 4.72 -3.89
CA ASP A 64 14.07 5.95 -3.22
C ASP A 64 14.21 5.88 -1.69
N PHE A 65 14.87 4.86 -1.17
CA PHE A 65 15.00 4.57 0.26
C PHE A 65 15.76 5.64 1.07
N LYS A 66 16.16 6.73 0.45
CA LYS A 66 16.94 7.81 1.12
C LYS A 66 16.08 8.90 1.75
N LYS A 67 14.75 8.85 1.62
CA LYS A 67 13.84 9.86 2.17
C LYS A 67 13.40 9.50 3.60
N PHE A 68 14.33 9.55 4.53
CA PHE A 68 14.05 9.21 5.93
C PHE A 68 13.12 10.19 6.65
N GLU A 69 12.83 11.35 6.08
CA GLU A 69 11.86 12.32 6.62
C GLU A 69 10.46 11.72 6.78
N ILE A 70 10.09 10.75 5.94
CA ILE A 70 8.81 10.08 6.03
C ILE A 70 8.66 9.30 7.34
N ILE A 71 9.77 8.80 7.88
CA ILE A 71 9.78 8.07 9.15
C ILE A 71 9.36 8.99 10.29
N ASP A 72 9.83 10.23 10.31
CA ASP A 72 9.43 11.21 11.33
C ASP A 72 7.94 11.53 11.23
N ARG A 73 7.41 11.62 10.02
CA ARG A 73 5.97 11.82 9.81
C ARG A 73 5.15 10.62 10.28
N LEU A 74 5.63 9.39 10.03
CA LEU A 74 4.99 8.17 10.51
C LEU A 74 4.92 8.10 12.02
N LYS A 75 5.96 8.56 12.71
CA LYS A 75 6.02 8.55 14.18
C LYS A 75 4.94 9.40 14.84
N SER A 76 4.31 10.32 14.10
CA SER A 76 3.15 11.07 14.57
C SER A 76 1.90 10.19 14.71
N PHE A 77 1.85 9.04 14.04
CA PHE A 77 0.68 8.16 14.00
C PHE A 77 0.95 6.76 14.52
N TYR A 78 2.20 6.30 14.49
CA TYR A 78 2.58 4.93 14.80
C TYR A 78 3.79 4.89 15.73
N ASP A 79 3.85 3.85 16.58
CA ASP A 79 5.06 3.53 17.32
C ASP A 79 6.04 2.74 16.43
N GLU A 80 7.23 2.47 16.95
CA GLU A 80 8.29 1.80 16.19
C GLU A 80 7.88 0.39 15.75
N GLU A 81 7.21 -0.36 16.63
CA GLU A 81 6.74 -1.71 16.32
C GLU A 81 5.70 -1.70 15.19
N GLN A 82 4.78 -0.75 15.21
CA GLN A 82 3.78 -0.59 14.16
C GLN A 82 4.42 -0.22 12.83
N ILE A 83 5.46 0.61 12.83
CA ILE A 83 6.19 0.97 11.60
C ILE A 83 6.87 -0.28 11.01
N ILE A 84 7.47 -1.11 11.84
CA ILE A 84 8.04 -2.38 11.38
C ILE A 84 6.95 -3.30 10.82
N ASP A 85 5.77 -3.34 11.42
CA ASP A 85 4.64 -4.11 10.90
C ASP A 85 4.24 -3.64 9.50
N LEU A 86 4.27 -2.34 9.23
CA LEU A 86 4.01 -1.81 7.89
C LEU A 86 5.03 -2.33 6.87
N VAL A 87 6.31 -2.43 7.25
CA VAL A 87 7.35 -3.01 6.39
C VAL A 87 7.02 -4.45 6.04
N PHE A 88 6.61 -5.25 7.03
CA PHE A 88 6.21 -6.64 6.80
C PHE A 88 5.02 -6.76 5.86
N VAL A 89 4.03 -5.88 5.99
CA VAL A 89 2.87 -5.86 5.09
C VAL A 89 3.31 -5.62 3.64
N VAL A 90 4.19 -4.65 3.41
CA VAL A 90 4.71 -4.37 2.07
C VAL A 90 5.51 -5.56 1.53
N ASN A 91 6.35 -6.17 2.34
CA ASN A 91 7.12 -7.36 1.95
C ASN A 91 6.20 -8.52 1.58
N GLN A 92 5.15 -8.74 2.37
CA GLN A 92 4.19 -9.81 2.14
C GLN A 92 3.46 -9.62 0.82
N ILE A 93 2.92 -8.43 0.56
CA ILE A 93 2.18 -8.18 -0.68
C ILE A 93 3.11 -8.22 -1.90
N ASN A 94 4.34 -7.73 -1.80
CA ASN A 94 5.33 -7.86 -2.87
C ASN A 94 5.60 -9.32 -3.21
N GLY A 95 5.75 -10.16 -2.20
CA GLY A 95 5.95 -11.61 -2.39
C GLY A 95 4.77 -12.25 -3.12
N TRP A 96 3.55 -11.98 -2.68
CA TRP A 96 2.33 -12.49 -3.32
C TRP A 96 2.16 -11.96 -4.74
N ASN A 97 2.44 -10.69 -5.00
CA ASN A 97 2.38 -10.11 -6.33
C ASN A 97 3.32 -10.85 -7.29
N ARG A 98 4.58 -11.05 -6.89
CA ARG A 98 5.56 -11.77 -7.73
C ARG A 98 5.11 -13.19 -8.00
N LEU A 99 4.68 -13.90 -6.96
CA LEU A 99 4.21 -15.27 -7.10
C LEU A 99 3.04 -15.38 -8.07
N ASN A 100 2.03 -14.52 -7.90
CA ASN A 100 0.82 -14.58 -8.73
C ASN A 100 1.07 -14.13 -10.16
N ILE A 101 1.90 -13.10 -10.36
CA ILE A 101 2.25 -12.62 -11.72
C ILE A 101 2.98 -13.72 -12.49
N ILE A 102 3.95 -14.37 -11.86
CA ILE A 102 4.72 -15.43 -12.52
C ILE A 102 3.87 -16.68 -12.73
N SER A 103 3.10 -17.09 -11.71
CA SER A 103 2.24 -18.29 -11.82
C SER A 103 1.22 -18.17 -12.95
N ASP A 104 0.70 -16.98 -13.19
CA ASP A 104 -0.25 -16.70 -14.27
C ASP A 104 0.35 -16.95 -15.66
N ARG A 105 1.68 -16.93 -15.77
CA ARG A 105 2.43 -17.13 -17.02
C ARG A 105 2.89 -18.56 -17.22
N LEU A 106 2.78 -19.41 -16.23
CA LEU A 106 3.19 -20.81 -16.30
C LEU A 106 2.08 -21.70 -16.82
#